data_e91fc66a737cb19004ae8600def36c77
#
_entry.id   e91fc66a737cb19004ae8600def36c77
#
_cell.length_a   1.000
_cell.length_b   1.000
_cell.length_c   1.000
_cell.angle_alpha   90.00
_cell.angle_beta   90.00
_cell.angle_gamma   90.00
#
_symmetry.space_group_name_H-M   'P 1'
#
loop_
_entity.id
_entity.type
_entity.pdbx_description
1 polymer ?
#
loop_
_entity_poly.entity_id
_entity_poly.type
_entity_poly.pdbx_seq_one_letter_code
_entity_poly.pdbx_strand_id
1 'polypeptide(L)'
;MGNNCCCKSVNKGGADGGDKLPSYDGDTQSNQYDDNSPSGQGKVEMKEENESPGDIEMKKEGPMVLRNKGIKPIYKNFNCVKQKEAHSDTITFLIELKDKRIMSCSSDCTMKIWNINNLESEPDLIINEENKVLCLLEFEDNMVLCGTQSKLINLWNINNPPKKTDSFIGHSLSVNCLVKCDDEYFASASNDGNIKIWNYSLKNCHKTLTGHQNNIFCMIKLKNDKLCSGSADKTIRIWDWENAICEQIIPAHEAWVKSLCQLPNDDIVSGSDDKTIKIWRNYQQLNILSEHTESVKCLCNIDNRYIASGSFDNTIKIWDLNENRCVQTLNGHNDKVICLLKHSYGYLVSCSNDKTIKIWKRDNISYN
;
A
#
# COMPACT_ATOMS: atom_id res chain seq x y z
N MET A 1 -20.36 22.22 46.88
CA MET A 1 -20.52 20.84 47.35
C MET A 1 -20.14 19.97 46.16
N GLY A 2 -18.99 19.61 45.95
CA GLY A 2 -17.89 18.91 46.52
C GLY A 2 -18.11 17.40 46.46
N ASN A 3 -17.52 16.69 45.52
CA ASN A 3 -17.04 15.34 45.81
C ASN A 3 -15.99 14.92 44.78
N ASN A 4 -14.76 14.96 45.30
CA ASN A 4 -13.60 14.26 44.79
C ASN A 4 -13.80 12.76 44.92
N CYS A 5 -13.37 11.98 43.94
CA CYS A 5 -13.10 10.57 44.10
C CYS A 5 -11.69 10.23 43.70
N CYS A 6 -10.82 10.06 44.70
CA CYS A 6 -9.48 9.54 44.64
C CYS A 6 -9.50 8.04 44.37
N CYS A 7 -8.77 7.55 43.38
CA CYS A 7 -8.40 6.16 43.27
C CYS A 7 -7.12 5.89 44.08
N LYS A 8 -7.24 5.14 45.16
CA LYS A 8 -6.13 4.58 45.95
C LYS A 8 -5.62 3.31 45.26
N SER A 9 -4.30 3.27 45.14
CA SER A 9 -3.50 2.09 44.86
C SER A 9 -3.61 1.02 45.95
N VAL A 10 -3.79 -0.24 45.54
CA VAL A 10 -3.53 -1.39 46.42
C VAL A 10 -2.55 -2.32 45.73
N ASN A 11 -1.35 -2.37 46.25
CA ASN A 11 -0.34 -3.40 46.02
C ASN A 11 -0.64 -4.65 46.84
N LYS A 12 -0.60 -5.82 46.22
CA LYS A 12 -0.17 -7.14 46.78
C LYS A 12 -0.08 -8.07 45.56
N GLY A 13 1.04 -8.55 45.13
CA GLY A 13 2.03 -9.44 45.68
C GLY A 13 1.74 -10.88 45.26
N GLY A 14 2.58 -11.45 44.36
CA GLY A 14 2.76 -12.90 44.34
C GLY A 14 2.71 -13.59 42.99
N ALA A 15 3.91 -13.90 42.45
CA ALA A 15 4.36 -15.12 41.76
C ALA A 15 4.01 -15.41 40.31
N ASP A 16 5.06 -15.37 39.52
CA ASP A 16 5.54 -16.27 38.45
C ASP A 16 4.59 -16.85 37.41
N GLY A 17 4.92 -16.52 36.18
CA GLY A 17 4.43 -17.14 34.98
C GLY A 17 4.81 -16.30 33.73
N GLY A 18 6.12 -16.22 33.44
CA GLY A 18 6.60 -15.47 32.29
C GLY A 18 6.33 -16.20 31.00
N ASP A 19 5.47 -15.65 30.17
CA ASP A 19 5.49 -15.92 28.71
C ASP A 19 5.99 -14.68 27.99
N LYS A 20 7.27 -14.73 27.64
CA LYS A 20 7.93 -13.78 26.74
C LYS A 20 7.42 -13.98 25.33
N LEU A 21 6.75 -12.99 24.78
CA LEU A 21 6.56 -12.86 23.36
C LEU A 21 7.93 -12.66 22.66
N PRO A 22 8.22 -13.38 21.58
CA PRO A 22 9.49 -13.21 20.86
C PRO A 22 9.53 -11.88 20.12
N SER A 23 10.53 -11.06 20.45
CA SER A 23 10.99 -9.96 19.63
C SER A 23 11.64 -10.52 18.37
N TYR A 24 11.14 -10.18 17.20
CA TYR A 24 11.79 -10.49 15.93
C TYR A 24 12.84 -9.42 15.63
N ASP A 25 14.04 -9.64 16.10
CA ASP A 25 15.26 -9.05 15.55
C ASP A 25 15.74 -9.96 14.39
N GLY A 26 15.95 -9.35 13.24
CA GLY A 26 16.41 -10.05 12.06
C GLY A 26 17.90 -10.36 12.12
N ASP A 27 18.24 -11.61 12.33
CA ASP A 27 19.59 -12.11 12.12
C ASP A 27 19.69 -12.80 10.77
N THR A 28 20.58 -12.25 9.97
CA THR A 28 21.13 -12.83 8.73
C THR A 28 22.01 -14.01 9.08
N GLN A 29 21.59 -15.23 8.72
CA GLN A 29 22.52 -16.37 8.60
C GLN A 29 22.81 -16.66 7.14
N SER A 30 24.07 -16.45 6.78
CA SER A 30 24.72 -16.91 5.56
C SER A 30 24.89 -18.42 5.60
N ASN A 31 24.24 -19.14 4.70
CA ASN A 31 24.62 -20.54 4.42
C ASN A 31 25.46 -20.57 3.15
N GLN A 32 26.75 -20.96 3.36
CA GLN A 32 27.65 -21.42 2.32
C GLN A 32 27.13 -22.76 1.79
N TYR A 33 27.07 -22.88 0.48
CA TYR A 33 27.05 -24.18 -0.20
C TYR A 33 28.24 -24.27 -1.12
N ASP A 34 28.96 -25.39 -0.94
CA ASP A 34 30.16 -25.76 -1.61
C ASP A 34 29.98 -25.98 -3.12
N ASP A 35 30.99 -25.49 -3.85
CA ASP A 35 31.28 -25.78 -5.25
C ASP A 35 31.68 -27.26 -5.44
N ASN A 36 31.05 -27.94 -6.37
CA ASN A 36 31.67 -29.06 -7.08
C ASN A 36 31.12 -29.17 -8.49
N SER A 37 31.95 -28.69 -9.43
CA SER A 37 31.80 -28.97 -10.86
C SER A 37 32.45 -30.29 -11.22
N PRO A 38 32.04 -30.89 -12.33
CA PRO A 38 33.08 -31.35 -13.27
C PRO A 38 32.88 -30.79 -14.70
N SER A 39 34.03 -30.42 -15.20
CA SER A 39 34.39 -30.04 -16.55
C SER A 39 34.03 -31.09 -17.63
N GLY A 40 33.53 -30.62 -18.78
CA GLY A 40 33.45 -31.40 -20.00
C GLY A 40 33.66 -30.50 -21.21
N GLN A 41 34.86 -30.56 -21.77
CA GLN A 41 35.25 -29.89 -23.01
C GLN A 41 34.66 -30.63 -24.22
N GLY A 42 34.13 -29.87 -25.17
CA GLY A 42 33.83 -30.36 -26.52
C GLY A 42 34.01 -29.24 -27.54
N LYS A 43 35.20 -29.26 -28.15
CA LYS A 43 35.52 -28.49 -29.37
C LYS A 43 34.78 -29.09 -30.56
N VAL A 44 34.19 -28.27 -31.41
CA VAL A 44 33.99 -28.58 -32.84
C VAL A 44 34.31 -27.35 -33.69
N GLU A 45 35.10 -27.61 -34.69
CA GLU A 45 35.80 -26.69 -35.59
C GLU A 45 34.90 -26.08 -36.67
N MET A 46 35.40 -24.96 -37.18
CA MET A 46 34.92 -24.20 -38.32
C MET A 46 34.96 -24.95 -39.64
N LYS A 47 34.08 -24.64 -40.55
CA LYS A 47 34.37 -24.60 -42.00
C LYS A 47 33.77 -23.33 -42.62
N GLU A 48 34.66 -22.54 -43.18
CA GLU A 48 34.39 -21.47 -44.15
C GLU A 48 34.05 -22.08 -45.47
N GLU A 49 33.05 -21.51 -46.20
CA GLU A 49 33.03 -21.52 -47.64
C GLU A 49 32.58 -20.16 -48.18
N ASN A 50 33.48 -19.57 -48.98
CA ASN A 50 33.32 -18.35 -49.76
C ASN A 50 32.44 -18.60 -50.97
N GLU A 51 31.61 -17.61 -51.33
CA GLU A 51 31.40 -17.18 -52.73
C GLU A 51 30.67 -15.83 -52.79
N SER A 52 31.24 -14.85 -53.51
CA SER A 52 30.66 -13.61 -54.02
C SER A 52 30.77 -13.65 -55.55
N PRO A 53 30.29 -12.71 -56.38
CA PRO A 53 29.53 -11.47 -56.16
C PRO A 53 28.34 -11.27 -57.13
N GLY A 54 27.54 -10.23 -56.93
CA GLY A 54 26.56 -9.78 -57.91
C GLY A 54 25.86 -8.49 -57.51
N ASP A 55 26.34 -7.37 -58.04
CA ASP A 55 25.80 -6.01 -57.89
C ASP A 55 24.37 -5.86 -58.41
N ILE A 56 23.47 -5.28 -57.64
CA ILE A 56 22.40 -4.37 -58.16
C ILE A 56 22.08 -3.35 -57.07
N GLU A 57 22.51 -2.10 -57.27
CA GLU A 57 22.06 -0.93 -56.54
C GLU A 57 20.58 -0.67 -56.80
N MET A 58 19.75 -0.68 -55.75
CA MET A 58 18.51 0.09 -55.74
C MET A 58 18.43 0.90 -54.45
N LYS A 59 18.70 2.20 -54.58
CA LYS A 59 18.41 3.20 -53.54
C LYS A 59 16.90 3.23 -53.32
N LYS A 60 16.46 2.74 -52.18
CA LYS A 60 15.16 3.11 -51.61
C LYS A 60 15.41 4.11 -50.49
N GLU A 61 15.13 5.37 -50.78
CA GLU A 61 14.99 6.40 -49.77
C GLU A 61 13.85 5.99 -48.82
N GLY A 62 14.21 5.59 -47.62
CA GLY A 62 13.28 5.39 -46.51
C GLY A 62 12.77 6.73 -45.99
N PRO A 63 11.56 6.79 -45.41
CA PRO A 63 11.01 8.05 -44.95
C PRO A 63 11.91 8.66 -43.88
N MET A 64 12.27 9.93 -44.11
CA MET A 64 13.03 10.77 -43.23
C MET A 64 12.33 10.86 -41.85
N VAL A 65 12.75 10.05 -40.89
CA VAL A 65 12.34 10.21 -39.51
C VAL A 65 12.98 11.51 -38.99
N LEU A 66 12.21 12.57 -39.02
CA LEU A 66 12.54 13.80 -38.31
C LEU A 66 12.72 13.44 -36.86
N ARG A 67 13.97 13.23 -36.46
CA ARG A 67 14.34 13.20 -35.02
C ARG A 67 14.05 14.58 -34.47
N ASN A 68 12.86 14.76 -33.87
CA ASN A 68 12.55 15.90 -33.06
C ASN A 68 13.60 15.94 -31.92
N LYS A 69 14.60 16.82 -32.11
CA LYS A 69 15.57 17.14 -31.06
C LYS A 69 14.82 17.80 -29.90
N GLY A 70 14.53 16.98 -28.88
CA GLY A 70 14.69 17.42 -27.51
C GLY A 70 13.75 18.48 -26.98
N ILE A 71 12.44 18.31 -27.06
CA ILE A 71 11.60 18.80 -25.96
C ILE A 71 11.60 17.68 -24.93
N LYS A 72 12.48 17.79 -23.91
CA LYS A 72 12.34 16.94 -22.70
C LYS A 72 10.93 17.16 -22.19
N PRO A 73 10.13 16.12 -21.98
CA PRO A 73 8.82 16.30 -21.38
C PRO A 73 9.03 17.05 -20.06
N ILE A 74 8.37 18.20 -19.90
CA ILE A 74 8.44 18.97 -18.66
C ILE A 74 7.70 18.15 -17.61
N TYR A 75 8.45 17.42 -16.80
CA TYR A 75 7.89 16.72 -15.65
C TYR A 75 7.35 17.74 -14.68
N LYS A 76 6.08 17.61 -14.31
CA LYS A 76 5.48 18.45 -13.28
C LYS A 76 5.98 17.96 -11.93
N ASN A 77 6.77 18.76 -11.25
CA ASN A 77 7.29 18.44 -9.94
C ASN A 77 6.20 18.50 -8.87
N PHE A 78 6.29 17.62 -7.90
CA PHE A 78 5.55 17.72 -6.65
C PHE A 78 6.39 18.46 -5.61
N ASN A 79 5.76 19.42 -4.93
CA ASN A 79 6.37 20.19 -3.85
C ASN A 79 5.53 20.02 -2.58
N CYS A 80 6.18 19.87 -1.43
CA CYS A 80 5.51 19.88 -0.14
C CYS A 80 4.97 21.29 0.14
N VAL A 81 3.65 21.42 0.21
CA VAL A 81 2.98 22.71 0.42
C VAL A 81 2.44 22.88 1.84
N LYS A 82 2.20 21.77 2.54
CA LYS A 82 1.73 21.76 3.94
C LYS A 82 2.25 20.55 4.67
N GLN A 83 2.45 20.69 5.98
CA GLN A 83 2.76 19.59 6.89
C GLN A 83 2.15 19.83 8.27
N LYS A 84 1.79 18.75 8.97
CA LYS A 84 1.27 18.79 10.34
C LYS A 84 1.82 17.61 11.14
N GLU A 85 2.31 17.85 12.34
CA GLU A 85 2.45 16.79 13.34
C GLU A 85 1.04 16.44 13.82
N ALA A 86 0.52 15.31 13.34
CA ALA A 86 -0.89 14.99 13.43
C ALA A 86 -1.22 14.07 14.62
N HIS A 87 -0.28 13.21 15.00
CA HIS A 87 -0.48 12.19 16.01
C HIS A 87 0.71 12.09 16.98
N SER A 88 0.53 11.43 18.11
CA SER A 88 1.60 11.20 19.08
C SER A 88 2.42 9.92 18.81
N ASP A 89 1.95 9.05 17.89
CA ASP A 89 2.64 7.84 17.42
C ASP A 89 2.44 7.67 15.90
N THR A 90 3.02 6.63 15.32
CA THR A 90 2.95 6.28 13.90
C THR A 90 1.55 6.43 13.32
N ILE A 91 1.43 7.13 12.20
CA ILE A 91 0.19 7.21 11.43
C ILE A 91 0.14 6.00 10.50
N THR A 92 -0.88 5.17 10.68
CA THR A 92 -0.98 3.87 10.02
C THR A 92 -1.72 3.90 8.70
N PHE A 93 -2.72 4.78 8.58
CA PHE A 93 -3.53 4.88 7.37
C PHE A 93 -4.18 6.25 7.18
N LEU A 94 -4.55 6.55 5.92
CA LEU A 94 -5.24 7.76 5.48
C LEU A 94 -6.37 7.41 4.53
N ILE A 95 -7.52 8.07 4.68
CA ILE A 95 -8.59 8.05 3.69
C ILE A 95 -9.06 9.48 3.39
N GLU A 96 -9.60 9.70 2.18
CA GLU A 96 -10.46 10.83 1.87
C GLU A 96 -11.89 10.44 2.17
N LEU A 97 -12.59 11.25 2.97
CA LEU A 97 -14.00 11.10 3.24
C LEU A 97 -14.82 11.64 2.06
N LYS A 98 -16.09 11.23 1.95
CA LYS A 98 -17.00 11.69 0.89
C LYS A 98 -17.19 13.20 0.90
N ASP A 99 -17.09 13.84 2.05
CA ASP A 99 -17.15 15.30 2.23
C ASP A 99 -15.82 16.04 1.93
N LYS A 100 -14.80 15.31 1.40
CA LYS A 100 -13.49 15.82 1.01
C LYS A 100 -12.54 16.17 2.17
N ARG A 101 -12.89 15.86 3.39
CA ARG A 101 -11.94 15.90 4.50
C ARG A 101 -11.02 14.66 4.47
N ILE A 102 -9.89 14.74 5.13
CA ILE A 102 -8.97 13.61 5.31
C ILE A 102 -9.21 13.03 6.69
N MET A 103 -9.28 11.70 6.78
CA MET A 103 -9.26 11.00 8.05
C MET A 103 -7.97 10.20 8.17
N SER A 104 -7.27 10.36 9.28
CA SER A 104 -6.08 9.63 9.66
C SER A 104 -6.34 8.72 10.85
N CYS A 105 -5.64 7.57 10.91
CA CYS A 105 -5.59 6.75 12.10
C CYS A 105 -4.15 6.42 12.49
N SER A 106 -3.97 6.04 13.76
CA SER A 106 -2.63 5.94 14.34
C SER A 106 -2.49 4.80 15.35
N SER A 107 -1.23 4.46 15.60
CA SER A 107 -0.82 3.61 16.70
C SER A 107 -1.04 4.26 18.08
N ASP A 108 -1.32 5.56 18.13
CA ASP A 108 -1.70 6.28 19.36
C ASP A 108 -3.15 6.00 19.80
N CYS A 109 -3.83 5.06 19.13
CA CYS A 109 -5.21 4.69 19.37
C CYS A 109 -6.22 5.79 19.06
N THR A 110 -5.88 6.76 18.22
CA THR A 110 -6.81 7.81 17.79
C THR A 110 -7.05 7.78 16.29
N MET A 111 -8.23 8.25 15.91
CA MET A 111 -8.58 8.64 14.55
C MET A 111 -8.90 10.13 14.54
N LYS A 112 -8.42 10.88 13.56
CA LYS A 112 -8.58 12.33 13.48
C LYS A 112 -9.05 12.76 12.11
N ILE A 113 -9.93 13.76 12.04
CA ILE A 113 -10.46 14.31 10.81
C ILE A 113 -9.87 15.71 10.60
N TRP A 114 -9.41 16.00 9.38
CA TRP A 114 -8.68 17.19 9.02
C TRP A 114 -9.27 17.85 7.79
N ASN A 115 -9.37 19.18 7.83
CA ASN A 115 -9.65 19.96 6.65
C ASN A 115 -8.35 20.15 5.85
N ILE A 116 -8.29 19.63 4.62
CA ILE A 116 -7.08 19.71 3.77
C ILE A 116 -6.69 21.15 3.43
N ASN A 117 -7.67 22.06 3.36
CA ASN A 117 -7.42 23.47 3.07
C ASN A 117 -6.80 24.20 4.27
N ASN A 118 -6.99 23.68 5.49
CA ASN A 118 -6.48 24.24 6.74
C ASN A 118 -5.85 23.17 7.63
N LEU A 119 -4.93 22.40 7.08
CA LEU A 119 -4.27 21.29 7.81
C LEU A 119 -3.50 21.74 9.05
N GLU A 120 -3.06 23.00 9.08
CA GLU A 120 -2.27 23.57 10.18
C GLU A 120 -3.10 23.80 11.46
N SER A 121 -4.42 23.89 11.33
CA SER A 121 -5.33 24.00 12.47
C SER A 121 -5.42 22.70 13.29
N GLU A 122 -6.13 22.77 14.41
CA GLU A 122 -6.52 21.55 15.14
C GLU A 122 -7.46 20.68 14.29
N PRO A 123 -7.52 19.37 14.55
CA PRO A 123 -8.41 18.47 13.83
C PRO A 123 -9.88 18.83 14.08
N ASP A 124 -10.72 18.72 13.06
CA ASP A 124 -12.17 18.96 13.17
C ASP A 124 -12.85 18.00 14.14
N LEU A 125 -12.30 16.78 14.26
CA LEU A 125 -12.81 15.73 15.13
C LEU A 125 -11.66 14.82 15.59
N ILE A 126 -11.73 14.38 16.86
CA ILE A 126 -10.85 13.36 17.43
C ILE A 126 -11.73 12.22 17.97
N ILE A 127 -11.40 11.00 17.56
CA ILE A 127 -12.08 9.77 17.99
C ILE A 127 -11.04 8.90 18.70
N ASN A 128 -11.34 8.50 19.93
CA ASN A 128 -10.46 7.62 20.71
C ASN A 128 -10.93 6.17 20.59
N GLU A 129 -10.01 5.30 20.24
CA GLU A 129 -10.16 3.85 20.23
C GLU A 129 -9.40 3.23 21.39
N GLU A 130 -9.78 2.00 21.78
CA GLU A 130 -9.09 1.26 22.83
C GLU A 130 -7.78 0.64 22.37
N ASN A 131 -7.61 0.47 21.07
CA ASN A 131 -6.50 -0.25 20.44
C ASN A 131 -5.95 0.51 19.22
N LYS A 132 -4.71 0.19 18.86
CA LYS A 132 -4.10 0.71 17.64
C LYS A 132 -5.00 0.46 16.43
N VAL A 133 -5.27 1.52 15.68
CA VAL A 133 -6.06 1.47 14.45
C VAL A 133 -5.11 1.30 13.26
N LEU A 134 -5.35 0.32 12.41
CA LEU A 134 -4.45 -0.07 11.34
C LEU A 134 -4.97 0.32 9.94
N CYS A 135 -6.28 0.38 9.77
CA CYS A 135 -6.91 0.72 8.49
C CYS A 135 -8.30 1.32 8.71
N LEU A 136 -8.78 2.06 7.71
CA LEU A 136 -10.05 2.78 7.72
C LEU A 136 -10.81 2.49 6.41
N LEU A 137 -12.14 2.52 6.49
CA LEU A 137 -13.04 2.48 5.34
C LEU A 137 -14.31 3.27 5.64
N GLU A 138 -14.58 4.34 4.90
CA GLU A 138 -15.91 4.96 4.91
C GLU A 138 -16.86 4.09 4.08
N PHE A 139 -17.81 3.42 4.74
CA PHE A 139 -18.75 2.53 4.08
C PHE A 139 -20.00 3.28 3.56
N GLU A 140 -20.59 4.07 4.44
CA GLU A 140 -21.71 4.99 4.16
C GLU A 140 -21.32 6.41 4.58
N ASP A 141 -22.17 7.39 4.30
CA ASP A 141 -21.92 8.77 4.71
C ASP A 141 -21.82 8.88 6.23
N ASN A 142 -20.68 9.38 6.71
CA ASN A 142 -20.37 9.50 8.14
C ASN A 142 -20.31 8.17 8.92
N MET A 143 -20.28 7.03 8.23
CA MET A 143 -20.13 5.71 8.85
C MET A 143 -18.78 5.10 8.46
N VAL A 144 -17.85 5.03 9.40
CA VAL A 144 -16.48 4.59 9.19
C VAL A 144 -16.21 3.29 9.92
N LEU A 145 -15.70 2.31 9.19
CA LEU A 145 -15.13 1.08 9.72
C LEU A 145 -13.64 1.28 10.00
N CYS A 146 -13.18 0.84 11.16
CA CYS A 146 -11.77 0.81 11.49
C CYS A 146 -11.32 -0.61 11.88
N GLY A 147 -10.27 -1.10 11.21
CA GLY A 147 -9.60 -2.35 11.57
C GLY A 147 -8.54 -2.11 12.62
N THR A 148 -8.51 -2.96 13.65
CA THR A 148 -7.66 -2.75 14.83
C THR A 148 -6.64 -3.87 15.03
N GLN A 149 -5.62 -3.59 15.83
CA GLN A 149 -4.64 -4.59 16.27
C GLN A 149 -5.29 -5.69 17.14
N SER A 150 -6.41 -5.38 17.81
CA SER A 150 -7.14 -6.32 18.67
C SER A 150 -8.09 -7.27 17.92
N LYS A 151 -7.95 -7.44 16.61
CA LYS A 151 -8.75 -8.37 15.77
C LYS A 151 -10.16 -7.88 15.43
N LEU A 152 -10.60 -6.77 16.01
CA LEU A 152 -11.93 -6.22 15.83
C LEU A 152 -11.96 -5.26 14.65
N ILE A 153 -13.12 -5.18 14.01
CA ILE A 153 -13.48 -4.11 13.11
C ILE A 153 -14.59 -3.33 13.79
N ASN A 154 -14.31 -2.10 14.17
CA ASN A 154 -15.28 -1.25 14.85
C ASN A 154 -15.95 -0.31 13.86
N LEU A 155 -17.27 -0.10 14.03
CA LEU A 155 -18.07 0.82 13.24
C LEU A 155 -18.34 2.08 14.04
N TRP A 156 -18.00 3.23 13.47
CA TRP A 156 -18.19 4.54 14.06
C TRP A 156 -19.10 5.41 13.22
N ASN A 157 -20.08 6.04 13.87
CA ASN A 157 -20.72 7.21 13.34
C ASN A 157 -19.86 8.43 13.70
N ILE A 158 -19.35 9.12 12.68
CA ILE A 158 -18.41 10.24 12.84
C ILE A 158 -19.10 11.61 12.90
N ASN A 159 -20.42 11.66 13.01
CA ASN A 159 -21.12 12.91 13.37
C ASN A 159 -20.67 13.37 14.77
N ASN A 160 -20.70 14.66 15.00
CA ASN A 160 -20.29 15.23 16.29
C ASN A 160 -21.47 15.26 17.29
N PRO A 161 -21.40 14.61 18.46
CA PRO A 161 -20.27 13.82 18.98
C PRO A 161 -20.16 12.44 18.30
N PRO A 162 -18.92 11.93 18.08
CA PRO A 162 -18.72 10.64 17.45
C PRO A 162 -19.16 9.50 18.38
N LYS A 163 -19.70 8.43 17.79
CA LYS A 163 -20.21 7.30 18.55
C LYS A 163 -19.83 5.98 17.87
N LYS A 164 -19.23 5.07 18.66
CA LYS A 164 -19.10 3.66 18.26
C LYS A 164 -20.47 3.01 18.26
N THR A 165 -20.87 2.47 17.12
CA THR A 165 -22.22 1.91 16.94
C THR A 165 -22.23 0.39 16.97
N ASP A 166 -21.12 -0.25 16.53
CA ASP A 166 -21.06 -1.70 16.40
C ASP A 166 -19.62 -2.21 16.33
N SER A 167 -19.46 -3.55 16.35
CA SER A 167 -18.19 -4.25 16.15
C SER A 167 -18.40 -5.56 15.41
N PHE A 168 -17.53 -5.86 14.45
CA PHE A 168 -17.50 -7.13 13.73
C PHE A 168 -16.41 -8.02 14.32
N ILE A 169 -16.80 -9.23 14.76
CA ILE A 169 -15.96 -10.17 15.47
C ILE A 169 -15.79 -11.43 14.65
N GLY A 170 -14.56 -11.91 14.45
CA GLY A 170 -14.33 -13.17 13.74
C GLY A 170 -12.91 -13.40 13.27
N HIS A 171 -12.08 -12.34 13.09
CA HIS A 171 -10.65 -12.53 12.88
C HIS A 171 -9.94 -12.99 14.18
N SER A 172 -8.88 -13.79 14.01
CA SER A 172 -8.07 -14.26 15.16
C SER A 172 -6.83 -13.41 15.42
N LEU A 173 -6.44 -12.57 14.46
CA LEU A 173 -5.32 -11.63 14.55
C LEU A 173 -5.71 -10.26 13.99
N SER A 174 -4.74 -9.32 14.00
CA SER A 174 -4.92 -7.92 13.57
C SER A 174 -5.53 -7.78 12.18
N VAL A 175 -6.40 -6.79 12.00
CA VAL A 175 -7.02 -6.45 10.72
C VAL A 175 -6.22 -5.35 10.04
N ASN A 176 -5.60 -5.65 8.90
CA ASN A 176 -4.66 -4.76 8.22
C ASN A 176 -5.28 -3.95 7.08
N CYS A 177 -6.37 -4.42 6.49
CA CYS A 177 -6.97 -3.76 5.33
C CYS A 177 -8.47 -3.99 5.29
N LEU A 178 -9.20 -2.98 4.85
CA LEU A 178 -10.65 -3.00 4.64
C LEU A 178 -10.96 -2.49 3.23
N VAL A 179 -11.88 -3.14 2.53
CA VAL A 179 -12.31 -2.79 1.17
C VAL A 179 -13.81 -2.94 1.04
N LYS A 180 -14.49 -1.94 0.49
CA LYS A 180 -15.91 -2.03 0.15
C LYS A 180 -16.07 -2.92 -1.08
N CYS A 181 -16.87 -3.98 -0.99
CA CYS A 181 -17.22 -4.86 -2.10
C CYS A 181 -18.38 -4.27 -2.91
N ASP A 182 -19.48 -3.98 -2.22
CA ASP A 182 -20.66 -3.32 -2.77
C ASP A 182 -21.40 -2.53 -1.67
N ASP A 183 -22.70 -2.26 -1.83
CA ASP A 183 -23.47 -1.51 -0.85
C ASP A 183 -23.93 -2.35 0.36
N GLU A 184 -23.84 -3.68 0.29
CA GLU A 184 -24.20 -4.58 1.38
C GLU A 184 -22.98 -5.23 2.05
N TYR A 185 -21.85 -5.39 1.30
CA TYR A 185 -20.71 -6.17 1.74
C TYR A 185 -19.41 -5.37 1.74
N PHE A 186 -18.57 -5.70 2.70
CA PHE A 186 -17.16 -5.29 2.72
C PHE A 186 -16.26 -6.49 3.04
N ALA A 187 -15.01 -6.38 2.62
CA ALA A 187 -13.97 -7.36 2.89
C ALA A 187 -12.94 -6.83 3.88
N SER A 188 -12.42 -7.71 4.72
CA SER A 188 -11.28 -7.43 5.59
C SER A 188 -10.17 -8.45 5.39
N ALA A 189 -8.91 -7.99 5.41
CA ALA A 189 -7.72 -8.83 5.36
C ALA A 189 -6.94 -8.74 6.67
N SER A 190 -6.42 -9.88 7.13
CA SER A 190 -5.85 -10.01 8.47
C SER A 190 -4.50 -10.71 8.49
N ASN A 191 -3.78 -10.52 9.60
CA ASN A 191 -2.59 -11.30 9.94
C ASN A 191 -2.89 -12.79 10.16
N ASP A 192 -4.17 -13.18 10.30
CA ASP A 192 -4.56 -14.60 10.40
C ASP A 192 -4.54 -15.34 9.06
N GLY A 193 -4.13 -14.68 7.97
CA GLY A 193 -4.04 -15.25 6.63
C GLY A 193 -5.37 -15.38 5.90
N ASN A 194 -6.47 -14.89 6.46
CA ASN A 194 -7.80 -14.98 5.88
C ASN A 194 -8.29 -13.60 5.41
N ILE A 195 -9.15 -13.64 4.39
CA ILE A 195 -10.03 -12.55 4.02
C ILE A 195 -11.43 -12.93 4.48
N LYS A 196 -12.12 -12.02 5.16
CA LYS A 196 -13.52 -12.22 5.54
C LYS A 196 -14.40 -11.24 4.81
N ILE A 197 -15.51 -11.73 4.30
CA ILE A 197 -16.60 -10.96 3.68
C ILE A 197 -17.70 -10.79 4.74
N TRP A 198 -18.06 -9.55 4.98
CA TRP A 198 -19.02 -9.19 6.02
C TRP A 198 -20.27 -8.58 5.41
N ASN A 199 -21.43 -9.02 5.88
CA ASN A 199 -22.66 -8.29 5.61
C ASN A 199 -22.76 -7.10 6.56
N TYR A 200 -22.84 -5.90 5.99
CA TYR A 200 -22.83 -4.66 6.77
C TYR A 200 -24.09 -4.50 7.63
N SER A 201 -25.27 -4.83 7.10
CA SER A 201 -26.53 -4.67 7.81
C SER A 201 -26.75 -5.75 8.87
N LEU A 202 -26.41 -7.01 8.56
CA LEU A 202 -26.57 -8.12 9.49
C LEU A 202 -25.46 -8.24 10.52
N LYS A 203 -24.38 -7.45 10.38
CA LYS A 203 -23.22 -7.43 11.30
C LYS A 203 -22.55 -8.78 11.50
N ASN A 204 -22.59 -9.64 10.50
CA ASN A 204 -22.02 -11.00 10.56
C ASN A 204 -21.00 -11.26 9.45
N CYS A 205 -20.15 -12.27 9.69
CA CYS A 205 -19.27 -12.79 8.67
C CYS A 205 -20.08 -13.67 7.71
N HIS A 206 -20.18 -13.23 6.44
CA HIS A 206 -20.89 -13.94 5.39
C HIS A 206 -20.05 -15.09 4.82
N LYS A 207 -18.75 -14.80 4.52
CA LYS A 207 -17.80 -15.78 3.94
C LYS A 207 -16.40 -15.58 4.48
N THR A 208 -15.60 -16.66 4.41
CA THR A 208 -14.16 -16.60 4.68
C THR A 208 -13.42 -17.16 3.47
N LEU A 209 -12.53 -16.35 2.88
CA LEU A 209 -11.66 -16.76 1.80
C LEU A 209 -10.33 -17.21 2.42
N THR A 210 -10.04 -18.49 2.28
CA THR A 210 -8.83 -19.11 2.82
C THR A 210 -7.87 -19.47 1.71
N GLY A 211 -6.57 -19.42 1.99
CA GLY A 211 -5.56 -19.81 0.99
C GLY A 211 -4.20 -19.21 1.21
N HIS A 212 -4.09 -17.92 1.58
CA HIS A 212 -2.79 -17.36 1.96
C HIS A 212 -2.19 -18.12 3.14
N GLN A 213 -0.88 -18.34 3.08
CA GLN A 213 -0.16 -19.12 4.09
C GLN A 213 0.45 -18.24 5.19
N ASN A 214 0.26 -16.93 5.10
CA ASN A 214 0.82 -15.95 6.04
C ASN A 214 0.00 -14.66 6.03
N ASN A 215 0.41 -13.68 6.84
CA ASN A 215 -0.25 -12.39 7.02
C ASN A 215 -0.62 -11.74 5.68
N ILE A 216 -1.85 -11.25 5.57
CA ILE A 216 -2.27 -10.43 4.43
C ILE A 216 -2.12 -8.97 4.83
N PHE A 217 -1.33 -8.21 4.06
CA PHE A 217 -1.01 -6.82 4.38
C PHE A 217 -1.82 -5.79 3.59
N CYS A 218 -2.22 -6.14 2.39
CA CYS A 218 -2.94 -5.24 1.50
C CYS A 218 -3.99 -5.99 0.69
N MET A 219 -5.04 -5.29 0.34
CA MET A 219 -6.12 -5.78 -0.50
C MET A 219 -6.74 -4.62 -1.25
N ILE A 220 -7.12 -4.82 -2.49
CA ILE A 220 -7.88 -3.88 -3.32
C ILE A 220 -9.04 -4.58 -4.00
N LYS A 221 -10.11 -3.83 -4.29
CA LYS A 221 -11.14 -4.25 -5.24
C LYS A 221 -10.72 -3.84 -6.63
N LEU A 222 -10.72 -4.80 -7.54
CA LEU A 222 -10.44 -4.58 -8.96
C LEU A 222 -11.69 -4.06 -9.69
N LYS A 223 -11.51 -3.43 -10.85
CA LYS A 223 -12.62 -2.93 -11.68
C LYS A 223 -13.55 -4.03 -12.21
N ASN A 224 -13.08 -5.27 -12.28
CA ASN A 224 -13.86 -6.45 -12.64
C ASN A 224 -14.57 -7.11 -11.45
N ASP A 225 -14.78 -6.35 -10.38
CA ASP A 225 -15.45 -6.75 -9.13
C ASP A 225 -14.75 -7.83 -8.29
N LYS A 226 -13.56 -8.29 -8.68
CA LYS A 226 -12.77 -9.24 -7.90
C LYS A 226 -11.95 -8.56 -6.82
N LEU A 227 -11.52 -9.32 -5.81
CA LEU A 227 -10.55 -8.86 -4.84
C LEU A 227 -9.13 -9.30 -5.23
N CYS A 228 -8.16 -8.43 -4.98
CA CYS A 228 -6.74 -8.72 -5.15
C CYS A 228 -6.03 -8.49 -3.83
N SER A 229 -5.32 -9.48 -3.33
CA SER A 229 -4.63 -9.44 -2.03
C SER A 229 -3.15 -9.71 -2.16
N GLY A 230 -2.35 -9.08 -1.28
CA GLY A 230 -0.90 -9.27 -1.17
C GLY A 230 -0.51 -9.70 0.25
N SER A 231 0.39 -10.68 0.33
CA SER A 231 0.70 -11.37 1.58
C SER A 231 2.19 -11.50 1.87
N ALA A 232 2.48 -11.80 3.14
CA ALA A 232 3.79 -12.23 3.60
C ALA A 232 4.22 -13.59 3.01
N ASP A 233 3.31 -14.36 2.42
CA ASP A 233 3.64 -15.57 1.67
C ASP A 233 4.25 -15.27 0.29
N LYS A 234 4.55 -14.00 -0.01
CA LYS A 234 5.18 -13.48 -1.24
C LYS A 234 4.29 -13.56 -2.48
N THR A 235 3.04 -13.96 -2.32
CA THR A 235 2.07 -14.10 -3.42
C THR A 235 1.09 -12.95 -3.48
N ILE A 236 0.59 -12.71 -4.68
CA ILE A 236 -0.64 -11.99 -4.94
C ILE A 236 -1.70 -13.01 -5.29
N ARG A 237 -2.92 -12.83 -4.78
CA ARG A 237 -4.05 -13.69 -5.11
C ARG A 237 -5.22 -12.89 -5.60
N ILE A 238 -5.95 -13.47 -6.59
CA ILE A 238 -7.17 -12.92 -7.15
C ILE A 238 -8.33 -13.80 -6.72
N TRP A 239 -9.38 -13.17 -6.20
CA TRP A 239 -10.51 -13.85 -5.60
C TRP A 239 -11.82 -13.43 -6.26
N ASP A 240 -12.61 -14.41 -6.60
CA ASP A 240 -14.04 -14.26 -6.74
C ASP A 240 -14.64 -14.31 -5.32
N TRP A 241 -14.94 -13.15 -4.77
CA TRP A 241 -15.38 -13.05 -3.39
C TRP A 241 -16.85 -13.51 -3.21
N GLU A 242 -17.67 -13.42 -4.28
CA GLU A 242 -19.05 -13.88 -4.27
C GLU A 242 -19.14 -15.42 -4.19
N ASN A 243 -18.25 -16.12 -4.89
CA ASN A 243 -18.21 -17.59 -4.90
C ASN A 243 -17.18 -18.16 -3.92
N ALA A 244 -16.40 -17.31 -3.24
CA ALA A 244 -15.32 -17.69 -2.32
C ALA A 244 -14.23 -18.55 -2.99
N ILE A 245 -13.88 -18.22 -4.25
CA ILE A 245 -12.90 -18.97 -5.05
C ILE A 245 -11.63 -18.13 -5.22
N CYS A 246 -10.46 -18.74 -5.00
CA CYS A 246 -9.17 -18.18 -5.43
C CYS A 246 -8.93 -18.56 -6.90
N GLU A 247 -9.07 -17.58 -7.81
CA GLU A 247 -8.94 -17.83 -9.24
C GLU A 247 -7.50 -17.84 -9.73
N GLN A 248 -6.64 -16.99 -9.13
CA GLN A 248 -5.24 -16.87 -9.51
C GLN A 248 -4.33 -16.78 -8.30
N ILE A 249 -3.18 -17.42 -8.40
CA ILE A 249 -2.07 -17.31 -7.45
C ILE A 249 -0.84 -16.88 -8.24
N ILE A 250 -0.31 -15.71 -7.91
CA ILE A 250 0.83 -15.12 -8.60
C ILE A 250 2.01 -15.14 -7.62
N PRO A 251 3.08 -15.93 -7.87
CA PRO A 251 4.35 -15.81 -7.16
C PRO A 251 4.97 -14.46 -7.52
N ALA A 252 4.76 -13.45 -6.66
CA ALA A 252 4.95 -12.08 -7.07
C ALA A 252 6.35 -11.55 -6.74
N HIS A 253 6.83 -11.77 -5.54
CA HIS A 253 8.02 -11.13 -5.02
C HIS A 253 8.92 -12.11 -4.25
N GLU A 254 10.17 -11.70 -4.00
CA GLU A 254 11.10 -12.47 -3.20
C GLU A 254 10.90 -12.25 -1.68
N ALA A 255 10.13 -11.21 -1.32
CA ALA A 255 9.75 -10.89 0.06
C ALA A 255 8.26 -10.54 0.16
N TRP A 256 7.83 -10.01 1.30
CA TRP A 256 6.43 -9.74 1.61
C TRP A 256 5.81 -8.71 0.65
N VAL A 257 4.62 -8.98 0.13
CA VAL A 257 3.85 -8.02 -0.67
C VAL A 257 3.15 -7.06 0.29
N LYS A 258 3.55 -5.80 0.28
CA LYS A 258 3.10 -4.78 1.24
C LYS A 258 2.01 -3.86 0.71
N SER A 259 1.96 -3.67 -0.59
CA SER A 259 1.02 -2.73 -1.21
C SER A 259 0.60 -3.16 -2.60
N LEU A 260 -0.61 -2.78 -2.96
CA LEU A 260 -1.23 -3.02 -4.26
C LEU A 260 -1.94 -1.75 -4.74
N CYS A 261 -1.91 -1.49 -6.03
CA CYS A 261 -2.84 -0.58 -6.67
C CYS A 261 -3.18 -1.07 -8.09
N GLN A 262 -4.33 -0.66 -8.62
CA GLN A 262 -4.71 -0.92 -10.00
C GLN A 262 -4.58 0.35 -10.83
N LEU A 263 -4.01 0.22 -12.02
CA LEU A 263 -3.90 1.30 -12.99
C LEU A 263 -5.19 1.48 -13.79
N PRO A 264 -5.38 2.62 -14.47
CA PRO A 264 -6.54 2.84 -15.33
C PRO A 264 -6.69 1.85 -16.50
N ASN A 265 -5.59 1.26 -16.96
CA ASN A 265 -5.54 0.22 -18.02
C ASN A 265 -5.64 -1.22 -17.47
N ASP A 266 -6.10 -1.38 -16.24
CA ASP A 266 -6.31 -2.63 -15.52
C ASP A 266 -5.05 -3.40 -15.09
N ASP A 267 -3.86 -2.90 -15.40
CA ASP A 267 -2.62 -3.46 -14.87
C ASP A 267 -2.61 -3.33 -13.32
N ILE A 268 -2.10 -4.37 -12.65
CA ILE A 268 -1.89 -4.37 -11.20
C ILE A 268 -0.45 -3.94 -10.92
N VAL A 269 -0.25 -3.14 -9.89
CA VAL A 269 1.06 -2.75 -9.39
C VAL A 269 1.21 -3.22 -7.95
N SER A 270 2.34 -3.85 -7.65
CA SER A 270 2.66 -4.34 -6.31
C SER A 270 3.97 -3.76 -5.80
N GLY A 271 4.03 -3.44 -4.51
CA GLY A 271 5.23 -3.03 -3.79
C GLY A 271 5.56 -4.01 -2.68
N SER A 272 6.85 -4.23 -2.44
CA SER A 272 7.33 -5.31 -1.59
C SER A 272 8.47 -4.92 -0.66
N ASP A 273 8.67 -5.76 0.37
CA ASP A 273 9.86 -5.74 1.22
C ASP A 273 11.16 -6.11 0.45
N ASP A 274 11.06 -6.67 -0.75
CA ASP A 274 12.21 -6.88 -1.64
C ASP A 274 12.70 -5.57 -2.29
N LYS A 275 12.16 -4.42 -1.88
CA LYS A 275 12.50 -3.05 -2.34
C LYS A 275 12.08 -2.73 -3.76
N THR A 276 11.37 -3.65 -4.42
CA THR A 276 10.92 -3.50 -5.80
C THR A 276 9.42 -3.17 -5.90
N ILE A 277 9.08 -2.55 -7.03
CA ILE A 277 7.72 -2.40 -7.51
C ILE A 277 7.62 -3.23 -8.78
N LYS A 278 6.58 -4.07 -8.90
CA LYS A 278 6.33 -4.86 -10.10
C LYS A 278 4.99 -4.50 -10.71
N ILE A 279 4.94 -4.51 -12.04
CA ILE A 279 3.74 -4.21 -12.83
C ILE A 279 3.30 -5.52 -13.49
N TRP A 280 2.02 -5.82 -13.39
CA TRP A 280 1.41 -7.07 -13.84
C TRP A 280 0.31 -6.79 -14.86
N ARG A 281 0.43 -7.38 -16.05
CA ARG A 281 -0.61 -7.36 -17.10
C ARG A 281 -1.12 -8.77 -17.33
N ASN A 282 -2.43 -8.97 -17.24
CA ASN A 282 -3.03 -10.31 -17.36
C ASN A 282 -2.34 -11.33 -16.43
N TYR A 283 -1.98 -10.90 -15.21
CA TYR A 283 -1.31 -11.69 -14.17
C TYR A 283 0.13 -12.13 -14.51
N GLN A 284 0.72 -11.61 -15.59
CA GLN A 284 2.10 -11.82 -15.98
C GLN A 284 2.94 -10.57 -15.65
N GLN A 285 4.16 -10.78 -15.15
CA GLN A 285 5.06 -9.66 -14.85
C GLN A 285 5.45 -8.93 -16.15
N LEU A 286 5.13 -7.63 -16.20
CA LEU A 286 5.46 -6.75 -17.33
C LEU A 286 6.77 -6.00 -17.10
N ASN A 287 6.90 -5.36 -15.94
CA ASN A 287 8.05 -4.51 -15.59
C ASN A 287 8.42 -4.61 -14.12
N ILE A 288 9.66 -4.19 -13.81
CA ILE A 288 10.19 -4.02 -12.45
C ILE A 288 10.78 -2.62 -12.33
N LEU A 289 10.46 -1.93 -11.23
CA LEU A 289 11.02 -0.63 -10.86
C LEU A 289 11.80 -0.83 -9.54
N SER A 290 13.10 -0.51 -9.52
CA SER A 290 14.01 -0.89 -8.43
C SER A 290 14.99 0.22 -8.06
N GLU A 291 14.48 1.35 -7.55
CA GLU A 291 15.34 2.44 -7.06
C GLU A 291 15.14 2.75 -5.56
N HIS A 292 14.14 2.14 -4.90
CA HIS A 292 14.04 2.23 -3.44
C HIS A 292 15.14 1.40 -2.77
N THR A 293 15.69 1.92 -1.68
CA THR A 293 16.76 1.25 -0.92
C THR A 293 16.22 0.42 0.23
N GLU A 294 14.92 0.57 0.55
CA GLU A 294 14.21 -0.17 1.58
C GLU A 294 12.80 -0.56 1.10
N SER A 295 12.06 -1.32 1.95
CA SER A 295 10.71 -1.83 1.70
C SER A 295 9.77 -0.79 1.09
N VAL A 296 9.05 -1.16 0.02
CA VAL A 296 7.99 -0.34 -0.59
C VAL A 296 6.68 -0.61 0.15
N LYS A 297 6.31 0.29 1.05
CA LYS A 297 5.18 0.10 1.97
C LYS A 297 3.83 0.48 1.38
N CYS A 298 3.78 1.50 0.53
CA CYS A 298 2.52 1.99 -0.05
C CYS A 298 2.69 2.43 -1.50
N LEU A 299 1.61 2.31 -2.25
CA LEU A 299 1.50 2.69 -3.65
C LEU A 299 0.25 3.54 -3.85
N CYS A 300 0.34 4.50 -4.76
CA CYS A 300 -0.78 5.35 -5.14
C CYS A 300 -0.74 5.63 -6.64
N ASN A 301 -1.84 5.34 -7.33
CA ASN A 301 -1.98 5.73 -8.73
C ASN A 301 -2.27 7.23 -8.82
N ILE A 302 -1.40 7.99 -9.50
CA ILE A 302 -1.58 9.44 -9.71
C ILE A 302 -2.45 9.68 -10.95
N ASP A 303 -2.07 9.10 -12.09
CA ASP A 303 -2.81 9.21 -13.35
C ASP A 303 -2.42 8.05 -14.31
N ASN A 304 -2.79 8.14 -15.58
CA ASN A 304 -2.50 7.09 -16.57
C ASN A 304 -0.99 6.89 -16.84
N ARG A 305 -0.14 7.83 -16.44
CA ARG A 305 1.30 7.82 -16.71
C ARG A 305 2.15 7.68 -15.44
N TYR A 306 1.65 8.15 -14.30
CA TYR A 306 2.46 8.26 -13.09
C TYR A 306 1.86 7.50 -11.92
N ILE A 307 2.73 6.84 -11.15
CA ILE A 307 2.44 6.31 -9.83
C ILE A 307 3.37 6.93 -8.79
N ALA A 308 2.93 6.94 -7.55
CA ALA A 308 3.76 7.26 -6.39
C ALA A 308 3.96 6.02 -5.53
N SER A 309 5.15 5.87 -4.96
CA SER A 309 5.46 4.87 -3.95
C SER A 309 6.06 5.51 -2.70
N GLY A 310 5.66 5.04 -1.54
CA GLY A 310 6.26 5.41 -0.26
C GLY A 310 7.02 4.23 0.34
N SER A 311 8.19 4.51 0.90
CA SER A 311 9.12 3.48 1.34
C SER A 311 9.63 3.69 2.76
N PHE A 312 10.18 2.62 3.31
CA PHE A 312 10.92 2.63 4.56
C PHE A 312 12.28 3.34 4.44
N ASP A 313 12.70 3.74 3.23
CA ASP A 313 13.84 4.65 3.01
C ASP A 313 13.50 6.13 3.27
N ASN A 314 12.33 6.42 3.83
CA ASN A 314 11.80 7.73 4.20
C ASN A 314 11.45 8.61 2.99
N THR A 315 11.52 8.08 1.77
CA THR A 315 11.24 8.82 0.54
C THR A 315 9.91 8.42 -0.09
N ILE A 316 9.38 9.34 -0.88
CA ILE A 316 8.34 9.05 -1.85
C ILE A 316 8.97 9.18 -3.24
N LYS A 317 8.75 8.22 -4.11
CA LYS A 317 9.22 8.28 -5.49
C LYS A 317 8.05 8.36 -6.46
N ILE A 318 8.20 9.23 -7.47
CA ILE A 318 7.26 9.38 -8.57
C ILE A 318 7.84 8.67 -9.79
N TRP A 319 7.09 7.75 -10.35
CA TRP A 319 7.51 6.89 -11.45
C TRP A 319 6.75 7.21 -12.71
N ASP A 320 7.46 7.31 -13.82
CA ASP A 320 6.89 7.39 -15.17
C ASP A 320 6.75 5.98 -15.74
N LEU A 321 5.52 5.53 -15.94
CA LEU A 321 5.20 4.18 -16.42
C LEU A 321 5.55 3.98 -17.89
N ASN A 322 5.64 5.06 -18.69
CA ASN A 322 6.05 4.97 -20.09
C ASN A 322 7.57 4.81 -20.23
N GLU A 323 8.32 5.47 -19.33
CA GLU A 323 9.78 5.43 -19.32
C GLU A 323 10.34 4.37 -18.36
N ASN A 324 9.48 3.75 -17.54
CA ASN A 324 9.83 2.75 -16.51
C ASN A 324 10.98 3.20 -15.59
N ARG A 325 10.95 4.46 -15.15
CA ARG A 325 11.99 5.05 -14.28
C ARG A 325 11.40 6.02 -13.26
N CYS A 326 12.14 6.24 -12.19
CA CYS A 326 11.85 7.32 -11.24
C CYS A 326 12.13 8.67 -11.92
N VAL A 327 11.17 9.58 -11.85
CA VAL A 327 11.29 10.94 -12.40
C VAL A 327 11.45 11.98 -11.31
N GLN A 328 11.05 11.68 -10.08
CA GLN A 328 11.23 12.55 -8.93
C GLN A 328 11.28 11.76 -7.63
N THR A 329 12.21 12.14 -6.74
CA THR A 329 12.23 11.69 -5.34
C THR A 329 11.80 12.86 -4.45
N LEU A 330 10.74 12.64 -3.66
CA LEU A 330 10.23 13.60 -2.69
C LEU A 330 10.85 13.29 -1.34
N ASN A 331 11.73 14.17 -0.90
CA ASN A 331 12.34 14.12 0.43
C ASN A 331 11.56 15.02 1.39
N GLY A 332 11.52 14.67 2.67
CA GLY A 332 10.88 15.51 3.67
C GLY A 332 10.32 14.77 4.88
N HIS A 333 9.92 13.49 4.75
CA HIS A 333 9.67 12.66 5.91
C HIS A 333 11.00 12.27 6.59
N ASN A 334 10.97 12.23 7.92
CA ASN A 334 12.14 11.90 8.75
C ASN A 334 12.18 10.42 9.16
N ASP A 335 11.13 9.66 8.83
CA ASP A 335 10.99 8.23 9.09
C ASP A 335 10.11 7.60 8.01
N LYS A 336 9.94 6.29 8.05
CA LYS A 336 9.24 5.43 7.09
C LYS A 336 7.92 6.03 6.61
N VAL A 337 7.74 6.10 5.29
CA VAL A 337 6.47 6.50 4.69
C VAL A 337 5.51 5.32 4.71
N ILE A 338 4.36 5.47 5.36
CA ILE A 338 3.43 4.36 5.65
C ILE A 338 2.25 4.31 4.70
N CYS A 339 1.67 5.47 4.35
CA CYS A 339 0.51 5.52 3.47
C CYS A 339 0.59 6.72 2.53
N LEU A 340 0.05 6.53 1.33
CA LEU A 340 -0.14 7.54 0.30
C LEU A 340 -1.60 7.58 -0.10
N LEU A 341 -2.13 8.78 -0.28
CA LEU A 341 -3.51 9.04 -0.70
C LEU A 341 -3.51 10.07 -1.83
N LYS A 342 -4.15 9.75 -2.94
CA LYS A 342 -4.50 10.75 -3.96
C LYS A 342 -5.81 11.41 -3.58
N HIS A 343 -5.74 12.68 -3.21
CA HIS A 343 -6.92 13.46 -2.88
C HIS A 343 -7.61 13.98 -4.15
N SER A 344 -8.94 14.06 -4.13
CA SER A 344 -9.75 14.47 -5.29
C SER A 344 -9.44 15.89 -5.80
N TYR A 345 -8.87 16.77 -4.96
CA TYR A 345 -8.36 18.09 -5.38
C TYR A 345 -7.00 18.03 -6.09
N GLY A 346 -6.50 16.84 -6.41
CA GLY A 346 -5.25 16.65 -7.15
C GLY A 346 -3.98 16.69 -6.29
N TYR A 347 -4.11 16.72 -4.98
CA TYR A 347 -2.98 16.61 -4.06
C TYR A 347 -2.58 15.14 -3.88
N LEU A 348 -1.28 14.90 -3.67
CA LEU A 348 -0.79 13.68 -3.06
C LEU A 348 -0.64 13.95 -1.56
N VAL A 349 -1.17 13.09 -0.72
CA VAL A 349 -1.08 13.17 0.74
C VAL A 349 -0.30 11.97 1.24
N SER A 350 0.64 12.20 2.14
CA SER A 350 1.44 11.13 2.75
C SER A 350 1.39 11.17 4.25
N CYS A 351 1.54 10.01 4.89
CA CYS A 351 1.80 9.92 6.32
C CYS A 351 2.96 8.97 6.62
N SER A 352 3.53 9.12 7.81
CA SER A 352 4.78 8.48 8.17
C SER A 352 4.82 8.07 9.66
N ASN A 353 5.81 7.24 9.98
CA ASN A 353 6.24 6.97 11.35
C ASN A 353 6.73 8.25 12.06
N ASP A 354 7.14 9.29 11.32
CA ASP A 354 7.52 10.59 11.88
C ASP A 354 6.33 11.37 12.44
N LYS A 355 5.13 10.74 12.50
CA LYS A 355 3.89 11.28 13.07
C LYS A 355 3.29 12.45 12.29
N THR A 356 3.83 12.75 11.11
CA THR A 356 3.38 13.87 10.28
C THR A 356 2.50 13.43 9.12
N ILE A 357 1.57 14.33 8.75
CA ILE A 357 0.87 14.32 7.47
C ILE A 357 1.51 15.41 6.61
N LYS A 358 1.81 15.10 5.36
CA LYS A 358 2.31 16.07 4.38
C LYS A 358 1.43 16.11 3.14
N ILE A 359 1.24 17.31 2.61
CA ILE A 359 0.50 17.56 1.36
C ILE A 359 1.47 18.00 0.30
N TRP A 360 1.45 17.28 -0.81
CA TRP A 360 2.29 17.53 -1.98
C TRP A 360 1.41 18.00 -3.13
N LYS A 361 1.75 19.16 -3.69
CA LYS A 361 1.05 19.72 -4.83
C LYS A 361 1.91 19.60 -6.08
N ARG A 362 1.29 19.17 -7.17
CA ARG A 362 1.93 19.14 -8.49
C ARG A 362 1.92 20.55 -9.08
N ASP A 363 3.05 21.00 -9.62
CA ASP A 363 3.16 22.30 -10.26
C ASP A 363 2.13 22.44 -11.41
N ASN A 364 1.50 23.60 -11.50
CA ASN A 364 0.68 23.94 -12.67
C ASN A 364 1.60 24.21 -13.87
N ILE A 365 1.21 23.78 -15.08
CA ILE A 365 1.89 24.27 -16.28
C ILE A 365 1.44 25.72 -16.45
N SER A 366 2.32 26.70 -16.25
CA SER A 366 2.17 27.99 -16.89
C SER A 366 2.51 27.76 -18.38
N TYR A 367 1.53 27.77 -19.27
CA TYR A 367 1.77 27.97 -20.67
C TYR A 367 2.22 29.44 -20.82
N ASN A 368 3.52 29.67 -20.95
CA ASN A 368 4.06 30.94 -21.44
C ASN A 368 3.99 30.93 -22.96
#